data_359fdcb4ce5d3269609e244d43a1faf6
#
_entry.id   359fdcb4ce5d3269609e244d43a1faf6
#
_cell.length_a   1.000
_cell.length_b   1.000
_cell.length_c   1.000
_cell.angle_alpha   90.00
_cell.angle_beta   90.00
_cell.angle_gamma   90.00
#
_symmetry.space_group_name_H-M   'P 1'
#
loop_
_entity.id
_entity.type
_entity.pdbx_description
1 polymer ?
#
loop_
_entity_poly.entity_id
_entity_poly.type
_entity_poly.pdbx_seq_one_letter_code
_entity_poly.pdbx_strand_id
1 'polypeptide(L)'
;MSSTAAGRIAATGRERTLYVAATLSLLAGLLHLWVTPEHFEEWWGYGAFFLGATAAQILYAPIVLLWPTRIVLLAGIVGNLAIVMLYLLTRTVGIPFFGPEAGEVERFGFVDVCATVSELGIAVALGAALLRNSTPESRRTSLLIVAIGLVSVGHVVHLVLRAS
;
A
#
# COMPACT_ATOMS: atom_id res chain seq x y z
N MET A 1 14.59 -25.66 -27.48
CA MET A 1 13.17 -25.20 -27.53
C MET A 1 12.54 -24.90 -26.17
N SER A 2 13.21 -25.13 -25.05
CA SER A 2 12.69 -24.93 -23.66
C SER A 2 12.68 -23.49 -23.17
N SER A 3 13.62 -22.64 -23.62
CA SER A 3 13.80 -21.25 -23.11
C SER A 3 12.63 -20.29 -23.46
N THR A 4 12.01 -20.45 -24.61
CA THR A 4 10.91 -19.56 -25.08
C THR A 4 9.59 -19.80 -24.35
N ALA A 5 9.31 -21.01 -23.88
CA ALA A 5 8.10 -21.31 -23.10
C ALA A 5 8.19 -20.75 -21.67
N ALA A 6 9.33 -20.95 -21.01
CA ALA A 6 9.59 -20.40 -19.67
C ALA A 6 9.53 -18.86 -19.64
N GLY A 7 10.09 -18.20 -20.66
CA GLY A 7 10.00 -16.74 -20.79
C GLY A 7 8.56 -16.21 -20.94
N ARG A 8 7.73 -16.90 -21.74
CA ARG A 8 6.30 -16.53 -21.89
C ARG A 8 5.50 -16.72 -20.61
N ILE A 9 5.72 -17.81 -19.88
CA ILE A 9 5.03 -18.06 -18.60
C ILE A 9 5.43 -17.02 -17.55
N ALA A 10 6.69 -16.59 -17.50
CA ALA A 10 7.16 -15.56 -16.60
C ALA A 10 6.57 -14.18 -16.95
N ALA A 11 6.45 -13.83 -18.22
CA ALA A 11 5.86 -12.59 -18.70
C ALA A 11 4.35 -12.52 -18.34
N THR A 12 3.58 -13.56 -18.65
CA THR A 12 2.15 -13.62 -18.29
C THR A 12 1.92 -13.60 -16.79
N GLY A 13 2.80 -14.21 -16.01
CA GLY A 13 2.71 -14.18 -14.54
C GLY A 13 2.97 -12.78 -13.96
N ARG A 14 3.89 -11.99 -14.55
CA ARG A 14 4.15 -10.60 -14.16
C ARG A 14 2.97 -9.70 -14.51
N GLU A 15 2.44 -9.80 -15.72
CA GLU A 15 1.29 -9.02 -16.16
C GLU A 15 0.09 -9.22 -15.22
N ARG A 16 -0.22 -10.48 -14.85
CA ARG A 16 -1.29 -10.77 -13.90
C ARG A 16 -1.10 -10.07 -12.56
N THR A 17 0.11 -10.06 -12.01
CA THR A 17 0.38 -9.36 -10.74
C THR A 17 0.24 -7.85 -10.87
N LEU A 18 0.57 -7.25 -12.01
CA LEU A 18 0.35 -5.82 -12.26
C LEU A 18 -1.15 -5.48 -12.37
N TYR A 19 -1.94 -6.32 -13.05
CA TYR A 19 -3.40 -6.15 -13.08
C TYR A 19 -4.03 -6.27 -11.70
N VAL A 20 -3.59 -7.23 -10.88
CA VAL A 20 -4.05 -7.36 -9.49
C VAL A 20 -3.72 -6.10 -8.70
N ALA A 21 -2.47 -5.60 -8.79
CA ALA A 21 -2.08 -4.37 -8.11
C ALA A 21 -2.91 -3.15 -8.55
N ALA A 22 -3.14 -3.00 -9.87
CA ALA A 22 -3.96 -1.91 -10.41
C ALA A 22 -5.42 -1.99 -9.95
N THR A 23 -6.02 -3.18 -9.96
CA THR A 23 -7.40 -3.39 -9.50
C THR A 23 -7.54 -3.08 -8.01
N LEU A 24 -6.62 -3.57 -7.18
CA LEU A 24 -6.62 -3.29 -5.74
C LEU A 24 -6.38 -1.80 -5.47
N SER A 25 -5.55 -1.12 -6.28
CA SER A 25 -5.33 0.33 -6.15
C SER A 25 -6.60 1.13 -6.48
N LEU A 26 -7.34 0.75 -7.52
CA LEU A 26 -8.65 1.35 -7.79
C LEU A 26 -9.63 1.10 -6.66
N LEU A 27 -9.68 -0.11 -6.13
CA LEU A 27 -10.55 -0.45 -5.00
C LEU A 27 -10.20 0.38 -3.76
N ALA A 28 -8.92 0.45 -3.37
CA ALA A 28 -8.47 1.27 -2.26
C ALA A 28 -8.82 2.75 -2.47
N GLY A 29 -8.59 3.28 -3.68
CA GLY A 29 -8.97 4.66 -4.02
C GLY A 29 -10.48 4.93 -3.89
N LEU A 30 -11.33 3.99 -4.29
CA LEU A 30 -12.78 4.12 -4.14
C LEU A 30 -13.23 4.03 -2.67
N LEU A 31 -12.56 3.19 -1.86
CA LEU A 31 -12.83 3.11 -0.43
C LEU A 31 -12.42 4.41 0.28
N HIS A 32 -11.26 4.99 -0.04
CA HIS A 32 -10.84 6.30 0.46
C HIS A 32 -11.80 7.42 0.02
N LEU A 33 -12.25 7.39 -1.25
CA LEU A 33 -13.25 8.36 -1.73
C LEU A 33 -14.55 8.28 -0.96
N TRP A 34 -14.99 7.05 -0.64
CA TRP A 34 -16.23 6.81 0.11
C TRP A 34 -16.21 7.46 1.48
N VAL A 35 -15.10 7.38 2.21
CA VAL A 35 -15.00 7.95 3.57
C VAL A 35 -14.56 9.43 3.57
N THR A 36 -14.11 9.98 2.45
CA THR A 36 -13.61 11.36 2.34
C THR A 36 -14.61 12.41 2.86
N PRO A 37 -15.93 12.37 2.54
CA PRO A 37 -16.88 13.38 3.03
C PRO A 37 -16.97 13.42 4.56
N GLU A 38 -17.07 12.26 5.22
CA GLU A 38 -17.12 12.14 6.68
C GLU A 38 -15.88 12.77 7.34
N HIS A 39 -14.70 12.49 6.80
CA HIS A 39 -13.44 13.05 7.30
C HIS A 39 -13.30 14.56 7.05
N PHE A 40 -13.95 15.12 6.02
CA PHE A 40 -14.04 16.57 5.86
C PHE A 40 -14.97 17.22 6.90
N GLU A 41 -16.04 16.52 7.33
CA GLU A 41 -16.92 16.98 8.40
C GLU A 41 -16.20 17.00 9.75
N GLU A 42 -15.33 16.03 10.03
CA GLU A 42 -14.49 16.00 11.23
C GLU A 42 -13.45 17.13 11.22
N TRP A 43 -12.68 17.22 10.14
CA TRP A 43 -11.68 18.27 9.96
C TRP A 43 -11.17 18.29 8.51
N TRP A 44 -10.98 19.49 7.97
CA TRP A 44 -10.52 19.67 6.59
C TRP A 44 -9.21 18.94 6.27
N GLY A 45 -8.29 18.83 7.23
CA GLY A 45 -6.99 18.16 7.04
C GLY A 45 -7.12 16.64 6.88
N TYR A 46 -8.06 16.00 7.59
CA TYR A 46 -8.38 14.60 7.40
C TYR A 46 -8.99 14.36 6.02
N GLY A 47 -10.01 15.14 5.66
CA GLY A 47 -10.63 15.05 4.33
C GLY A 47 -9.64 15.29 3.20
N ALA A 48 -8.72 16.24 3.33
CA ALA A 48 -7.66 16.50 2.34
C ALA A 48 -6.68 15.33 2.21
N PHE A 49 -6.33 14.67 3.31
CA PHE A 49 -5.50 13.45 3.30
C PHE A 49 -6.19 12.31 2.53
N PHE A 50 -7.46 12.02 2.84
CA PHE A 50 -8.20 10.95 2.18
C PHE A 50 -8.44 11.25 0.69
N LEU A 51 -8.71 12.50 0.33
CA LEU A 51 -8.82 12.93 -1.07
C LEU A 51 -7.48 12.76 -1.81
N GLY A 52 -6.36 13.11 -1.15
CA GLY A 52 -5.02 12.90 -1.69
C GLY A 52 -4.71 11.42 -1.90
N ALA A 53 -5.03 10.55 -0.93
CA ALA A 53 -4.89 9.11 -1.03
C ALA A 53 -5.76 8.54 -2.17
N THR A 54 -7.01 8.99 -2.30
CA THR A 54 -7.91 8.68 -3.42
C THR A 54 -7.25 8.99 -4.76
N ALA A 55 -6.79 10.23 -4.94
CA ALA A 55 -6.17 10.66 -6.19
C ALA A 55 -4.90 9.86 -6.49
N ALA A 56 -4.05 9.63 -5.49
CA ALA A 56 -2.83 8.84 -5.64
C ALA A 56 -3.14 7.39 -6.08
N GLN A 57 -4.09 6.71 -5.45
CA GLN A 57 -4.48 5.34 -5.76
C GLN A 57 -5.12 5.21 -7.15
N ILE A 58 -6.04 6.12 -7.50
CA ILE A 58 -6.72 6.10 -8.81
C ILE A 58 -5.72 6.37 -9.94
N LEU A 59 -4.82 7.35 -9.78
CA LEU A 59 -3.81 7.67 -10.77
C LEU A 59 -2.71 6.59 -10.85
N TYR A 60 -2.37 5.95 -9.74
CA TYR A 60 -1.37 4.91 -9.71
C TYR A 60 -1.77 3.67 -10.53
N ALA A 61 -3.06 3.32 -10.56
CA ALA A 61 -3.55 2.15 -11.27
C ALA A 61 -3.18 2.14 -12.78
N PRO A 62 -3.46 3.16 -13.58
CA PRO A 62 -2.98 3.20 -14.96
C PRO A 62 -1.46 3.36 -15.07
N ILE A 63 -0.82 4.10 -14.15
CA ILE A 63 0.63 4.32 -14.17
C ILE A 63 1.38 2.99 -14.05
N VAL A 64 0.97 2.11 -13.12
CA VAL A 64 1.64 0.82 -12.92
C VAL A 64 1.47 -0.13 -14.10
N LEU A 65 0.40 0.00 -14.88
CA LEU A 65 0.17 -0.79 -16.09
C LEU A 65 0.95 -0.24 -17.29
N LEU A 66 0.98 1.08 -17.45
CA LEU A 66 1.61 1.74 -18.61
C LEU A 66 3.13 1.85 -18.48
N TRP A 67 3.63 2.10 -17.27
CA TRP A 67 5.05 2.31 -16.99
C TRP A 67 5.53 1.49 -15.78
N PRO A 68 5.53 0.14 -15.86
CA PRO A 68 5.90 -0.73 -14.73
C PRO A 68 7.42 -0.75 -14.49
N THR A 69 8.02 0.43 -14.31
CA THR A 69 9.44 0.59 -13.99
C THR A 69 9.70 0.20 -12.53
N ARG A 70 10.97 -0.10 -12.21
CA ARG A 70 11.37 -0.41 -10.83
C ARG A 70 11.00 0.70 -9.85
N ILE A 71 11.17 1.95 -10.26
CA ILE A 71 10.85 3.12 -9.43
C ILE A 71 9.35 3.18 -9.14
N VAL A 72 8.50 2.99 -10.16
CA VAL A 72 7.04 2.97 -9.99
C VAL A 72 6.60 1.84 -9.06
N LEU A 73 7.17 0.62 -9.22
CA LEU A 73 6.84 -0.51 -8.34
C LEU A 73 7.26 -0.23 -6.89
N LEU A 74 8.48 0.29 -6.67
CA LEU A 74 8.97 0.63 -5.33
C LEU A 74 8.15 1.77 -4.70
N ALA A 75 7.83 2.83 -5.47
CA ALA A 75 6.99 3.93 -5.00
C ALA A 75 5.61 3.43 -4.54
N GLY A 76 4.99 2.52 -5.31
CA GLY A 76 3.73 1.89 -4.92
C GLY A 76 3.85 1.06 -3.63
N ILE A 77 4.91 0.26 -3.48
CA ILE A 77 5.15 -0.52 -2.25
C ILE A 77 5.31 0.43 -1.05
N VAL A 78 6.19 1.42 -1.16
CA VAL A 78 6.48 2.34 -0.06
C VAL A 78 5.24 3.18 0.29
N GLY A 79 4.53 3.70 -0.71
CA GLY A 79 3.32 4.50 -0.50
C GLY A 79 2.22 3.71 0.22
N ASN A 80 1.92 2.51 -0.25
CA ASN A 80 0.89 1.67 0.39
C ASN A 80 1.30 1.24 1.82
N LEU A 81 2.56 0.84 2.02
CA LEU A 81 3.03 0.51 3.38
C LEU A 81 3.02 1.72 4.32
N ALA A 82 3.25 2.94 3.81
CA ALA A 82 3.16 4.16 4.61
C ALA A 82 1.71 4.43 5.05
N ILE A 83 0.71 4.22 4.18
CA ILE A 83 -0.71 4.37 4.55
C ILE A 83 -1.11 3.29 5.58
N VAL A 84 -0.73 2.02 5.37
CA VAL A 84 -0.95 0.94 6.34
C VAL A 84 -0.32 1.27 7.70
N MET A 85 0.92 1.80 7.70
CA MET A 85 1.59 2.21 8.94
C MET A 85 0.83 3.33 9.64
N LEU A 86 0.40 4.35 8.88
CA LEU A 86 -0.40 5.46 9.40
C LEU A 86 -1.69 4.94 10.03
N TYR A 87 -2.42 4.06 9.34
CA TYR A 87 -3.61 3.40 9.86
C TYR A 87 -3.35 2.70 11.19
N LEU A 88 -2.28 1.89 11.27
CA LEU A 88 -1.93 1.20 12.51
C LEU A 88 -1.60 2.20 13.64
N LEU A 89 -0.90 3.29 13.34
CA LEU A 89 -0.58 4.32 14.33
C LEU A 89 -1.84 5.01 14.89
N THR A 90 -2.80 5.38 14.03
CA THR A 90 -4.05 6.01 14.49
C THR A 90 -4.89 5.07 15.34
N ARG A 91 -4.83 3.76 15.10
CA ARG A 91 -5.62 2.73 15.83
C ARG A 91 -4.95 2.21 17.11
N THR A 92 -3.77 2.70 17.42
CA THR A 92 -2.95 2.07 18.47
C THR A 92 -2.31 3.05 19.43
N VAL A 93 -1.72 4.12 18.93
CA VAL A 93 -1.01 5.13 19.74
C VAL A 93 -1.68 6.49 19.64
N GLY A 94 -2.48 6.71 18.57
CA GLY A 94 -2.94 8.02 18.17
C GLY A 94 -1.81 8.86 17.57
N ILE A 95 -2.16 9.93 16.86
CA ILE A 95 -1.19 10.88 16.30
C ILE A 95 -1.24 12.16 17.12
N PRO A 96 -0.20 12.49 17.91
CA PRO A 96 -0.29 13.52 18.95
C PRO A 96 -0.26 14.96 18.44
N PHE A 97 -0.13 15.19 17.13
CA PHE A 97 0.09 16.54 16.57
C PHE A 97 -0.74 16.82 15.30
N PHE A 98 -1.70 15.96 14.94
CA PHE A 98 -2.45 16.13 13.71
C PHE A 98 -3.95 16.13 13.95
N GLY A 99 -4.58 17.29 13.77
CA GLY A 99 -6.03 17.47 13.84
C GLY A 99 -6.62 17.66 15.26
N PRO A 100 -7.94 17.83 15.36
CA PRO A 100 -8.64 18.06 16.61
C PRO A 100 -8.63 16.88 17.57
N GLU A 101 -8.52 15.66 17.03
CA GLU A 101 -8.45 14.40 17.80
C GLU A 101 -7.01 13.93 18.05
N ALA A 102 -6.08 14.90 18.11
CA ALA A 102 -4.66 14.60 18.29
C ALA A 102 -4.41 13.80 19.59
N GLY A 103 -3.78 12.63 19.44
CA GLY A 103 -3.48 11.72 20.55
C GLY A 103 -4.62 10.73 20.89
N GLU A 104 -5.78 10.85 20.28
CA GLU A 104 -6.86 9.88 20.47
C GLU A 104 -6.64 8.62 19.60
N VAL A 105 -7.06 7.48 20.16
CA VAL A 105 -7.00 6.18 19.46
C VAL A 105 -8.33 5.94 18.80
N GLU A 106 -8.32 5.89 17.48
CA GLU A 106 -9.53 5.68 16.68
C GLU A 106 -9.99 4.21 16.69
N ARG A 107 -11.30 3.99 16.47
CA ARG A 107 -11.88 2.65 16.39
C ARG A 107 -11.60 2.01 15.02
N PHE A 108 -11.59 0.67 14.97
CA PHE A 108 -11.50 -0.08 13.73
C PHE A 108 -12.80 0.04 12.92
N GLY A 109 -12.73 0.62 11.73
CA GLY A 109 -13.84 0.65 10.77
C GLY A 109 -13.75 -0.49 9.76
N PHE A 110 -14.89 -1.04 9.32
CA PHE A 110 -14.90 -2.09 8.31
C PHE A 110 -14.30 -1.62 6.97
N VAL A 111 -14.63 -0.41 6.55
CA VAL A 111 -14.13 0.19 5.30
C VAL A 111 -12.61 0.38 5.36
N ASP A 112 -12.11 0.86 6.50
CA ASP A 112 -10.67 1.06 6.72
C ASP A 112 -9.89 -0.26 6.67
N VAL A 113 -10.44 -1.32 7.28
CA VAL A 113 -9.84 -2.67 7.21
C VAL A 113 -9.80 -3.15 5.75
N CYS A 114 -10.87 -2.96 4.98
CA CYS A 114 -10.90 -3.33 3.56
C CYS A 114 -9.87 -2.53 2.74
N ALA A 115 -9.71 -1.23 3.00
CA ALA A 115 -8.69 -0.39 2.37
C ALA A 115 -7.29 -0.91 2.72
N THR A 116 -7.01 -1.14 4.00
CA THR A 116 -5.71 -1.65 4.49
C THR A 116 -5.36 -3.02 3.90
N VAL A 117 -6.32 -3.94 3.80
CA VAL A 117 -6.12 -5.25 3.16
C VAL A 117 -5.80 -5.08 1.67
N SER A 118 -6.48 -4.14 0.98
CA SER A 118 -6.19 -3.82 -0.42
C SER A 118 -4.77 -3.26 -0.59
N GLU A 119 -4.33 -2.36 0.27
CA GLU A 119 -3.00 -1.76 0.26
C GLU A 119 -1.89 -2.79 0.52
N LEU A 120 -2.08 -3.70 1.48
CA LEU A 120 -1.18 -4.84 1.69
C LEU A 120 -1.14 -5.75 0.46
N GLY A 121 -2.30 -6.03 -0.14
CA GLY A 121 -2.39 -6.79 -1.39
C GLY A 121 -1.64 -6.14 -2.54
N ILE A 122 -1.72 -4.80 -2.69
CA ILE A 122 -0.94 -4.03 -3.67
C ILE A 122 0.56 -4.22 -3.40
N ALA A 123 1.02 -4.01 -2.16
CA ALA A 123 2.43 -4.13 -1.82
C ALA A 123 2.98 -5.54 -2.11
N VAL A 124 2.22 -6.59 -1.81
CA VAL A 124 2.57 -7.98 -2.12
C VAL A 124 2.63 -8.24 -3.63
N ALA A 125 1.62 -7.79 -4.39
CA ALA A 125 1.57 -7.96 -5.84
C ALA A 125 2.74 -7.23 -6.54
N LEU A 126 3.02 -5.99 -6.13
CA LEU A 126 4.15 -5.21 -6.65
C LEU A 126 5.49 -5.83 -6.29
N GLY A 127 5.65 -6.33 -5.07
CA GLY A 127 6.83 -7.07 -4.62
C GLY A 127 7.05 -8.32 -5.48
N ALA A 128 6.00 -9.10 -5.74
CA ALA A 128 6.08 -10.27 -6.62
C ALA A 128 6.44 -9.89 -8.07
N ALA A 129 5.89 -8.81 -8.62
CA ALA A 129 6.23 -8.30 -9.95
C ALA A 129 7.69 -7.82 -10.03
N LEU A 130 8.19 -7.18 -8.97
CA LEU A 130 9.56 -6.70 -8.86
C LEU A 130 10.56 -7.86 -8.84
N LEU A 131 10.29 -8.91 -8.05
CA LEU A 131 11.16 -10.08 -7.91
C LEU A 131 11.26 -10.92 -9.20
N ARG A 132 10.21 -10.97 -10.01
CA ARG A 132 10.19 -11.72 -11.27
C ARG A 132 11.10 -11.14 -12.36
N ASN A 133 11.41 -9.85 -12.30
CA ASN A 133 12.24 -9.15 -13.29
C ASN A 133 13.64 -8.79 -12.77
N SER A 134 14.02 -9.24 -11.60
CA SER A 134 15.26 -8.81 -10.95
C SER A 134 16.41 -9.77 -11.29
N THR A 135 17.58 -9.20 -11.62
CA THR A 135 18.85 -9.92 -11.54
C THR A 135 19.09 -10.38 -10.10
N PRO A 136 19.94 -11.40 -9.84
CA PRO A 136 20.18 -11.89 -8.47
C PRO A 136 20.59 -10.79 -7.49
N GLU A 137 21.39 -9.82 -7.93
CA GLU A 137 21.83 -8.68 -7.12
C GLU A 137 20.69 -7.66 -6.84
N SER A 138 19.95 -7.31 -7.87
CA SER A 138 18.76 -6.44 -7.78
C SER A 138 17.66 -7.09 -6.94
N ARG A 139 17.54 -8.43 -6.98
CA ARG A 139 16.59 -9.19 -6.14
C ARG A 139 16.93 -9.06 -4.65
N ARG A 140 18.20 -9.15 -4.26
CA ARG A 140 18.64 -8.96 -2.87
C ARG A 140 18.24 -7.59 -2.34
N THR A 141 18.54 -6.52 -3.09
CA THR A 141 18.19 -5.15 -2.70
C THR A 141 16.66 -4.96 -2.57
N SER A 142 15.89 -5.51 -3.53
CA SER A 142 14.41 -5.42 -3.48
C SER A 142 13.84 -6.18 -2.29
N LEU A 143 14.36 -7.38 -1.99
CA LEU A 143 13.96 -8.16 -0.82
C LEU A 143 14.28 -7.44 0.49
N LEU A 144 15.45 -6.77 0.57
CA LEU A 144 15.80 -5.97 1.75
C LEU A 144 14.82 -4.81 1.97
N ILE A 145 14.46 -4.06 0.91
CA ILE A 145 13.49 -2.96 1.02
C ILE A 145 12.13 -3.45 1.48
N VAL A 146 11.62 -4.52 0.88
CA VAL A 146 10.33 -5.13 1.28
C VAL A 146 10.41 -5.68 2.71
N ALA A 147 11.50 -6.37 3.07
CA ALA A 147 11.70 -6.91 4.41
C ALA A 147 11.77 -5.80 5.47
N ILE A 148 12.50 -4.71 5.20
CA ILE A 148 12.55 -3.54 6.11
C ILE A 148 11.15 -2.97 6.31
N GLY A 149 10.36 -2.78 5.23
CA GLY A 149 8.98 -2.30 5.31
C GLY A 149 8.10 -3.22 6.18
N LEU A 150 8.14 -4.52 5.93
CA LEU A 150 7.36 -5.50 6.70
C LEU A 150 7.80 -5.60 8.16
N VAL A 151 9.11 -5.55 8.44
CA VAL A 151 9.64 -5.55 9.82
C VAL A 151 9.22 -4.28 10.55
N SER A 152 9.22 -3.12 9.88
CA SER A 152 8.75 -1.87 10.47
C SER A 152 7.27 -1.94 10.84
N VAL A 153 6.42 -2.45 9.95
CA VAL A 153 4.99 -2.71 10.24
C VAL A 153 4.84 -3.68 11.41
N GLY A 154 5.55 -4.82 11.38
CA GLY A 154 5.51 -5.82 12.44
C GLY A 154 5.99 -5.28 13.79
N HIS A 155 7.01 -4.42 13.80
CA HIS A 155 7.51 -3.80 15.03
C HIS A 155 6.50 -2.85 15.66
N VAL A 156 5.83 -2.03 14.84
CA VAL A 156 4.75 -1.15 15.29
C VAL A 156 3.59 -1.98 15.87
N VAL A 157 3.14 -3.02 15.17
CA VAL A 157 2.10 -3.94 15.67
C VAL A 157 2.50 -4.56 17.01
N HIS A 158 3.76 -5.01 17.15
CA HIS A 158 4.26 -5.62 18.38
C HIS A 158 4.32 -4.62 19.56
N LEU A 159 4.79 -3.38 19.32
CA LEU A 159 4.81 -2.33 20.34
C LEU A 159 3.40 -2.02 20.83
N VAL A 160 2.46 -2.00 19.93
CA VAL A 160 1.04 -1.78 20.18
C VAL A 160 0.44 -2.85 21.07
N LEU A 161 0.62 -4.14 20.69
CA LEU A 161 0.09 -5.27 21.47
C LEU A 161 0.69 -5.38 22.86
N ARG A 162 1.80 -4.72 23.15
CA ARG A 162 2.40 -4.63 24.48
C ARG A 162 1.92 -3.44 25.31
N ALA A 163 1.37 -2.42 24.66
CA ALA A 163 0.90 -1.20 25.33
C ALA A 163 -0.61 -1.26 25.67
N SER A 164 -1.35 -2.21 25.09
CA SER A 164 -2.74 -2.57 25.41
C SER A 164 -2.81 -3.62 26.51
#